data_2b4e165af2f55aed2098cc85ff46896e
#
_entry.id   2b4e165af2f55aed2098cc85ff46896e
#
_cell.length_a   1.000
_cell.length_b   1.000
_cell.length_c   1.000
_cell.angle_alpha   90.00
_cell.angle_beta   90.00
_cell.angle_gamma   90.00
#
_symmetry.space_group_name_H-M   'P 1'
#
loop_
_entity.id
_entity.type
_entity.pdbx_description
1 polymer ?
#
loop_
_entity_poly.entity_id
_entity_poly.type
_entity_poly.pdbx_seq_one_letter_code
_entity_poly.pdbx_strand_id
1 'polypeptide(L)'
;LTTLFLLGEQLQWILGNGGLAWADARTRESSDALYDWAAASEVAAPFVVDAADRSPVVVTIDFADSVDAAAIAKNLRANGVVDVEPYRKLGRNQLRVATFVSIEPDDVRQLIRSIDFVLANL
;
A
#
# COMPACT_ATOMS: atom_id res chain seq x y z
N LEU A 1 11.08 -14.93 -23.65
CA LEU A 1 12.47 -14.52 -23.30
C LEU A 1 12.52 -13.17 -22.58
N THR A 2 11.74 -12.18 -23.00
CA THR A 2 11.72 -10.85 -22.36
C THR A 2 11.34 -10.97 -20.87
N THR A 3 10.31 -11.72 -20.55
CA THR A 3 9.88 -11.91 -19.16
C THR A 3 10.97 -12.59 -18.31
N LEU A 4 11.63 -13.59 -18.85
CA LEU A 4 12.74 -14.27 -18.15
C LEU A 4 13.95 -13.34 -17.95
N PHE A 5 14.25 -12.52 -18.96
CA PHE A 5 15.30 -11.51 -18.86
C PHE A 5 14.99 -10.51 -17.73
N LEU A 6 13.79 -9.93 -17.75
CA LEU A 6 13.35 -8.97 -16.72
C LEU A 6 13.33 -9.60 -15.32
N LEU A 7 12.90 -10.86 -15.19
CA LEU A 7 12.99 -11.59 -13.92
C LEU A 7 14.46 -11.72 -13.47
N GLY A 8 15.37 -12.05 -14.37
CA GLY A 8 16.80 -12.14 -14.06
C GLY A 8 17.36 -10.82 -13.54
N GLU A 9 17.05 -9.71 -14.23
CA GLU A 9 17.44 -8.36 -13.81
C GLU A 9 16.88 -8.00 -12.42
N GLN A 10 15.61 -8.30 -12.17
CA GLN A 10 14.97 -8.07 -10.88
C GLN A 10 15.65 -8.86 -9.76
N LEU A 11 15.96 -10.13 -10.00
CA LEU A 11 16.64 -10.97 -9.01
C LEU A 11 18.06 -10.46 -8.73
N GLN A 12 18.81 -10.05 -9.74
CA GLN A 12 20.13 -9.46 -9.56
C GLN A 12 20.09 -8.16 -8.76
N TRP A 13 19.10 -7.31 -9.03
CA TRP A 13 18.89 -6.09 -8.26
C TRP A 13 18.60 -6.39 -6.78
N ILE A 14 17.72 -7.34 -6.48
CA ILE A 14 17.41 -7.75 -5.09
C ILE A 14 18.66 -8.31 -4.41
N LEU A 15 19.38 -9.22 -5.09
CA LEU A 15 20.60 -9.82 -4.55
C LEU A 15 21.69 -8.78 -4.28
N GLY A 16 21.87 -7.84 -5.20
CA GLY A 16 22.84 -6.75 -5.07
C GLY A 16 22.56 -5.79 -3.92
N ASN A 17 21.31 -5.70 -3.47
CA ASN A 17 20.90 -4.87 -2.34
C ASN A 17 20.87 -5.62 -0.99
N GLY A 18 21.12 -6.93 -0.96
CA GLY A 18 21.15 -7.72 0.27
C GLY A 18 20.22 -8.93 0.27
N GLY A 19 19.61 -9.25 -0.87
CA GLY A 19 18.82 -10.46 -1.06
C GLY A 19 17.46 -10.42 -0.36
N LEU A 20 16.97 -11.58 0.02
CA LEU A 20 15.64 -11.74 0.61
C LEU A 20 15.49 -10.98 1.93
N ALA A 21 16.52 -10.95 2.76
CA ALA A 21 16.47 -10.23 4.04
C ALA A 21 16.28 -8.72 3.85
N TRP A 22 16.96 -8.14 2.86
CA TRP A 22 16.76 -6.74 2.49
C TRP A 22 15.36 -6.50 1.92
N ALA A 23 14.89 -7.37 1.03
CA ALA A 23 13.57 -7.26 0.42
C ALA A 23 12.44 -7.34 1.48
N ASP A 24 12.55 -8.29 2.42
CA ASP A 24 11.61 -8.43 3.52
C ASP A 24 11.59 -7.18 4.42
N ALA A 25 12.77 -6.70 4.83
CA ALA A 25 12.85 -5.49 5.65
C ALA A 25 12.26 -4.26 4.95
N ARG A 26 12.51 -4.09 3.66
CA ARG A 26 12.01 -2.98 2.85
C ARG A 26 10.48 -3.03 2.69
N THR A 27 9.92 -4.19 2.38
CA THR A 27 8.46 -4.34 2.25
C THR A 27 7.75 -4.18 3.59
N ARG A 28 8.34 -4.65 4.69
CA ARG A 28 7.80 -4.44 6.04
C ARG A 28 7.83 -2.97 6.45
N GLU A 29 8.90 -2.25 6.17
CA GLU A 29 8.97 -0.81 6.43
C GLU A 29 7.80 -0.07 5.78
N SER A 30 7.47 -0.40 4.55
CA SER A 30 6.35 0.19 3.81
C SER A 30 4.99 -0.27 4.34
N SER A 31 4.81 -1.57 4.55
CA SER A 31 3.53 -2.12 4.99
C SER A 31 3.20 -1.73 6.44
N ASP A 32 4.18 -1.76 7.33
CA ASP A 32 3.99 -1.39 8.74
C ASP A 32 3.61 0.09 8.86
N ALA A 33 4.20 0.97 8.06
CA ALA A 33 3.81 2.38 8.04
C ALA A 33 2.30 2.57 7.74
N LEU A 34 1.76 1.80 6.79
CA LEU A 34 0.33 1.82 6.45
C LEU A 34 -0.54 1.17 7.53
N TYR A 35 -0.13 0.01 8.05
CA TYR A 35 -0.88 -0.67 9.11
C TYR A 35 -0.93 0.16 10.39
N ASP A 36 0.19 0.76 10.79
CA ASP A 36 0.27 1.62 11.98
C ASP A 36 -0.59 2.88 11.80
N TRP A 37 -0.52 3.50 10.64
CA TRP A 37 -1.38 4.64 10.32
C TRP A 37 -2.87 4.27 10.40
N ALA A 38 -3.27 3.16 9.78
CA ALA A 38 -4.65 2.72 9.78
C ALA A 38 -5.14 2.36 11.20
N ALA A 39 -4.29 1.70 12.00
CA ALA A 39 -4.61 1.33 13.37
C ALA A 39 -4.76 2.54 14.30
N ALA A 40 -4.05 3.63 14.03
CA ALA A 40 -4.13 4.88 14.79
C ALA A 40 -5.24 5.82 14.30
N SER A 41 -5.86 5.54 13.17
CA SER A 41 -6.89 6.38 12.55
C SER A 41 -8.26 6.17 13.24
N GLU A 42 -9.03 7.25 13.35
CA GLU A 42 -10.43 7.19 13.81
C GLU A 42 -11.41 6.74 12.71
N VAL A 43 -10.99 6.82 11.44
CA VAL A 43 -11.87 6.57 10.28
C VAL A 43 -11.36 5.43 9.38
N ALA A 44 -10.22 4.83 9.71
CA ALA A 44 -9.64 3.73 8.94
C ALA A 44 -9.21 2.58 9.87
N ALA A 45 -9.14 1.38 9.33
CA ALA A 45 -8.63 0.21 10.05
C ALA A 45 -8.01 -0.79 9.07
N PRO A 46 -6.99 -1.56 9.48
CA PRO A 46 -6.54 -2.70 8.69
C PRO A 46 -7.69 -3.68 8.45
N PHE A 47 -7.91 -4.07 7.20
CA PHE A 47 -8.93 -5.07 6.86
C PHE A 47 -8.60 -6.43 7.46
N VAL A 48 -7.34 -6.86 7.39
CA VAL A 48 -6.88 -8.09 8.04
C VAL A 48 -6.61 -7.80 9.52
N VAL A 49 -7.48 -8.32 10.38
CA VAL A 49 -7.49 -8.02 11.82
C VAL A 49 -6.28 -8.61 12.53
N ASP A 50 -6.01 -9.91 12.31
CA ASP A 50 -4.85 -10.56 12.92
C ASP A 50 -3.57 -10.14 12.21
N ALA A 51 -2.65 -9.55 12.97
CA ALA A 51 -1.36 -9.10 12.43
C ALA A 51 -0.52 -10.24 11.84
N ALA A 52 -0.68 -11.47 12.34
CA ALA A 52 0.03 -12.65 11.83
C ALA A 52 -0.39 -13.04 10.40
N ASP A 53 -1.60 -12.66 9.99
CA ASP A 53 -2.16 -12.97 8.67
C ASP A 53 -1.97 -11.84 7.66
N ARG A 54 -1.36 -10.71 8.08
CA ARG A 54 -1.15 -9.55 7.20
C ARG A 54 -0.05 -9.77 6.18
N SER A 55 -0.33 -9.34 4.95
CA SER A 55 0.68 -9.34 3.89
C SER A 55 1.65 -8.16 4.04
N PRO A 56 2.97 -8.36 3.86
CA PRO A 56 3.94 -7.26 3.79
C PRO A 56 4.01 -6.60 2.40
N VAL A 57 3.33 -7.14 1.39
CA VAL A 57 3.43 -6.66 0.00
C VAL A 57 2.14 -6.07 -0.56
N VAL A 58 1.01 -6.30 0.10
CA VAL A 58 -0.29 -5.69 -0.23
C VAL A 58 -1.00 -5.36 1.07
N VAL A 59 -1.34 -4.09 1.25
CA VAL A 59 -2.05 -3.60 2.43
C VAL A 59 -3.46 -3.20 2.03
N THR A 60 -4.46 -3.74 2.72
CA THR A 60 -5.87 -3.39 2.55
C THR A 60 -6.39 -2.66 3.77
N ILE A 61 -7.01 -1.51 3.53
CA ILE A 61 -7.46 -0.59 4.59
C ILE A 61 -8.94 -0.29 4.36
N ASP A 62 -9.76 -0.67 5.34
CA ASP A 62 -11.18 -0.34 5.38
C ASP A 62 -11.40 1.07 5.95
N PHE A 63 -12.40 1.75 5.43
CA PHE A 63 -12.83 3.05 5.97
C PHE A 63 -14.23 2.96 6.58
N ALA A 64 -14.47 3.81 7.57
CA ALA A 64 -15.78 3.99 8.15
C ALA A 64 -16.78 4.51 7.11
N ASP A 65 -18.09 4.28 7.33
CA ASP A 65 -19.16 4.69 6.41
C ASP A 65 -19.24 6.23 6.21
N SER A 66 -18.66 6.98 7.14
CA SER A 66 -18.54 8.46 7.03
C SER A 66 -17.53 8.92 5.98
N VAL A 67 -16.70 8.02 5.44
CA VAL A 67 -15.66 8.30 4.46
C VAL A 67 -15.92 7.52 3.19
N ASP A 68 -15.86 8.17 2.04
CA ASP A 68 -15.94 7.52 0.73
C ASP A 68 -14.54 7.22 0.20
N ALA A 69 -14.09 5.96 0.35
CA ALA A 69 -12.79 5.52 -0.14
C ALA A 69 -12.66 5.65 -1.67
N ALA A 70 -13.75 5.54 -2.42
CA ALA A 70 -13.74 5.75 -3.86
C ALA A 70 -13.44 7.21 -4.22
N ALA A 71 -13.94 8.16 -3.44
CA ALA A 71 -13.62 9.57 -3.60
C ALA A 71 -12.15 9.86 -3.29
N ILE A 72 -11.58 9.22 -2.27
CA ILE A 72 -10.13 9.29 -1.97
C ILE A 72 -9.33 8.78 -3.17
N ALA A 73 -9.61 7.58 -3.66
CA ALA A 73 -8.90 6.98 -4.79
C ALA A 73 -9.00 7.85 -6.06
N LYS A 74 -10.18 8.44 -6.32
CA LYS A 74 -10.39 9.34 -7.44
C LYS A 74 -9.53 10.62 -7.35
N ASN A 75 -9.47 11.23 -6.16
CA ASN A 75 -8.63 12.42 -5.94
C ASN A 75 -7.13 12.08 -6.08
N LEU A 76 -6.69 10.97 -5.52
CA LEU A 76 -5.32 10.49 -5.65
C LEU A 76 -4.96 10.25 -7.12
N ARG A 77 -5.83 9.56 -7.88
CA ARG A 77 -5.62 9.30 -9.32
C ARG A 77 -5.53 10.59 -10.13
N ALA A 78 -6.36 11.59 -9.84
CA ALA A 78 -6.31 12.89 -10.51
C ALA A 78 -4.98 13.64 -10.27
N ASN A 79 -4.25 13.26 -9.21
CA ASN A 79 -2.95 13.83 -8.84
C ASN A 79 -1.77 12.87 -9.05
N GLY A 80 -1.96 11.84 -9.89
CA GLY A 80 -0.88 10.96 -10.33
C GLY A 80 -0.60 9.75 -9.43
N VAL A 81 -1.38 9.55 -8.36
CA VAL A 81 -1.31 8.34 -7.52
C VAL A 81 -2.38 7.36 -7.98
N VAL A 82 -1.96 6.29 -8.62
CA VAL A 82 -2.85 5.33 -9.30
C VAL A 82 -2.85 3.96 -8.63
N ASP A 83 -3.87 3.18 -8.95
CA ASP A 83 -4.00 1.76 -8.60
C ASP A 83 -4.09 1.47 -7.10
N VAL A 84 -4.69 2.39 -6.35
CA VAL A 84 -5.02 2.23 -4.93
C VAL A 84 -6.48 1.82 -4.70
N GLU A 85 -7.25 1.62 -5.76
CA GLU A 85 -8.64 1.18 -5.69
C GLU A 85 -8.77 -0.22 -5.09
N PRO A 86 -9.88 -0.53 -4.41
CA PRO A 86 -10.10 -1.84 -3.81
C PRO A 86 -10.33 -2.92 -4.87
N TYR A 87 -10.23 -4.17 -4.46
CA TYR A 87 -10.65 -5.28 -5.30
C TYR A 87 -12.16 -5.22 -5.56
N ARG A 88 -12.52 -4.93 -6.80
CA ARG A 88 -13.89 -4.59 -7.19
C ARG A 88 -14.95 -5.61 -6.76
N LYS A 89 -14.63 -6.91 -6.86
CA LYS A 89 -15.58 -7.99 -6.53
C LYS A 89 -15.83 -8.13 -5.03
N LEU A 90 -14.96 -7.59 -4.18
CA LEU A 90 -15.14 -7.64 -2.73
C LEU A 90 -16.20 -6.65 -2.24
N GLY A 91 -16.40 -5.53 -2.95
CA GLY A 91 -17.45 -4.55 -2.67
C GLY A 91 -17.29 -3.81 -1.35
N ARG A 92 -16.07 -3.62 -0.87
CA ARG A 92 -15.81 -2.93 0.40
C ARG A 92 -15.43 -1.46 0.18
N ASN A 93 -15.71 -0.64 1.21
CA ASN A 93 -15.24 0.76 1.32
C ASN A 93 -13.77 0.77 1.75
N GLN A 94 -12.87 0.61 0.80
CA GLN A 94 -11.51 0.18 1.05
C GLN A 94 -10.52 0.81 0.09
N LEU A 95 -9.27 1.00 0.52
CA LEU A 95 -8.12 1.17 -0.36
C LEU A 95 -7.22 -0.09 -0.30
N ARG A 96 -6.57 -0.37 -1.40
CA ARG A 96 -5.59 -1.45 -1.52
C ARG A 96 -4.28 -0.88 -2.05
N VAL A 97 -3.23 -0.98 -1.26
CA VAL A 97 -1.93 -0.38 -1.56
C VAL A 97 -0.90 -1.46 -1.76
N ALA A 98 -0.22 -1.45 -2.90
CA ALA A 98 0.95 -2.28 -3.14
C ALA A 98 2.15 -1.74 -2.36
N THR A 99 2.83 -2.62 -1.65
CA THR A 99 4.07 -2.33 -0.91
C THR A 99 5.19 -3.26 -1.37
N PHE A 100 5.26 -3.46 -2.69
CA PHE A 100 6.26 -4.33 -3.32
C PHE A 100 7.69 -3.80 -3.09
N VAL A 101 8.65 -4.69 -3.21
CA VAL A 101 10.08 -4.35 -3.03
C VAL A 101 10.55 -3.23 -3.96
N SER A 102 9.92 -3.06 -5.12
CA SER A 102 10.22 -2.01 -6.11
C SER A 102 9.69 -0.62 -5.70
N ILE A 103 8.82 -0.54 -4.70
CA ILE A 103 8.24 0.73 -4.24
C ILE A 103 9.10 1.29 -3.12
N GLU A 104 9.48 2.56 -3.25
CA GLU A 104 10.26 3.24 -2.21
C GLU A 104 9.41 3.44 -0.93
N PRO A 105 9.92 3.08 0.26
CA PRO A 105 9.20 3.33 1.50
C PRO A 105 8.82 4.80 1.71
N ASP A 106 9.63 5.73 1.23
CA ASP A 106 9.30 7.16 1.29
C ASP A 106 8.09 7.54 0.44
N ASP A 107 7.88 6.88 -0.70
CA ASP A 107 6.68 7.09 -1.52
C ASP A 107 5.42 6.63 -0.79
N VAL A 108 5.51 5.55 -0.02
CA VAL A 108 4.40 5.08 0.83
C VAL A 108 4.10 6.10 1.94
N ARG A 109 5.11 6.68 2.56
CA ARG A 109 4.93 7.76 3.55
C ARG A 109 4.30 9.00 2.93
N GLN A 110 4.68 9.34 1.70
CA GLN A 110 4.05 10.44 0.95
C GLN A 110 2.59 10.12 0.63
N LEU A 111 2.28 8.88 0.25
CA LEU A 111 0.91 8.43 0.04
C LEU A 111 0.07 8.62 1.29
N ILE A 112 0.57 8.23 2.46
CA ILE A 112 -0.13 8.40 3.75
C ILE A 112 -0.45 9.88 3.97
N ARG A 113 0.52 10.79 3.78
CA ARG A 113 0.30 12.24 3.89
C ARG A 113 -0.74 12.75 2.90
N SER A 114 -0.75 12.20 1.69
CA SER A 114 -1.72 12.54 0.67
C SER A 114 -3.13 12.08 1.04
N ILE A 115 -3.28 10.88 1.60
CA ILE A 115 -4.55 10.38 2.12
C ILE A 115 -5.05 11.27 3.25
N ASP A 116 -4.20 11.61 4.22
CA ASP A 116 -4.56 12.51 5.33
C ASP A 116 -5.03 13.88 4.82
N PHE A 117 -4.33 14.43 3.83
CA PHE A 117 -4.74 15.70 3.21
C PHE A 117 -6.11 15.60 2.54
N VAL A 118 -6.36 14.53 1.80
CA VAL A 118 -7.67 14.30 1.14
C VAL A 118 -8.76 14.15 2.20
N LEU A 119 -8.53 13.34 3.25
CA LEU A 119 -9.48 13.15 4.36
C LEU A 119 -9.84 14.47 5.04
N ALA A 120 -8.88 15.35 5.23
CA ALA A 120 -9.13 16.66 5.85
C ALA A 120 -9.90 17.64 4.96
N ASN A 121 -10.03 17.37 3.65
CA ASN A 121 -10.62 18.28 2.66
C ASN A 121 -11.79 17.66 1.88
N LEU A 122 -12.25 16.49 2.24
CA LEU A 122 -13.44 15.86 1.65
C LEU A 122 -14.73 16.46 2.21
#